data_8114fdead2b36be652f4ef10e3d89855
#
_entry.id   8114fdead2b36be652f4ef10e3d89855
#
_cell.length_a   1.000
_cell.length_b   1.000
_cell.length_c   1.000
_cell.angle_alpha   90.00
_cell.angle_beta   90.00
_cell.angle_gamma   90.00
#
_symmetry.space_group_name_H-M   'P 1'
#
loop_
_entity.id
_entity.type
_entity.pdbx_description
1 polymer ?
#
loop_
_entity_poly.entity_id
_entity_poly.type
_entity_poly.pdbx_seq_one_letter_code
_entity_poly.pdbx_strand_id
1 'polypeptide(L)'
;LIQEFAEKTKSVGWTLDKALDEIKKAETTKANDAYRHLQAQIIYAKGDYAKAYTEFEALTKTKFNNPELYLEMAQSRQHLGANDQEILDLLNKSIELCDTPYVSTSAPYFYTRGQQLEKMGEYRKAVQDYYTYEYFNQGRLGAAFYYMREQCEVKGRMWQQALQDILIASQLDPKEALYPTEAGSLLLRLNKVDAAISAAQQAIQLDASQPDAYLILGIAQCESKQKEEGLKNIQKAKELGNTQADTFLQKYK
;
A
#
# COMPACT_ATOMS: atom_id res chain seq x y z
N LEU A 1 13.68 -2.97 10.38
CA LEU A 1 14.15 -2.78 11.77
C LEU A 1 15.64 -3.13 11.91
N ILE A 2 16.11 -4.35 11.52
CA ILE A 2 17.54 -4.74 11.60
C ILE A 2 18.41 -3.88 10.68
N GLN A 3 17.98 -3.63 9.42
CA GLN A 3 18.69 -2.74 8.51
C GLN A 3 18.74 -1.30 9.02
N GLU A 4 17.62 -0.78 9.53
CA GLU A 4 17.55 0.55 10.11
C GLU A 4 18.43 0.68 11.37
N PHE A 5 18.46 -0.36 12.20
CA PHE A 5 19.37 -0.41 13.34
C PHE A 5 20.84 -0.43 12.89
N ALA A 6 21.18 -1.23 11.87
CA ALA A 6 22.53 -1.30 11.31
C ALA A 6 22.99 0.06 10.74
N GLU A 7 22.10 0.78 10.03
CA GLU A 7 22.40 2.12 9.53
C GLU A 7 22.63 3.13 10.66
N LYS A 8 21.77 3.14 11.69
CA LYS A 8 21.89 4.04 12.85
C LYS A 8 23.16 3.76 13.69
N THR A 9 23.62 2.52 13.73
CA THR A 9 24.78 2.12 14.54
C THR A 9 26.09 2.06 13.76
N LYS A 10 26.07 2.31 12.46
CA LYS A 10 27.26 2.31 11.58
C LYS A 10 28.36 3.26 12.05
N SER A 11 27.97 4.43 12.57
CA SER A 11 28.90 5.44 13.10
C SER A 11 29.66 4.97 14.35
N VAL A 12 29.13 4.01 15.12
CA VAL A 12 29.79 3.42 16.30
C VAL A 12 30.47 2.07 15.97
N GLY A 13 30.59 1.74 14.68
CA GLY A 13 31.33 0.57 14.21
C GLY A 13 30.58 -0.76 14.35
N TRP A 14 29.27 -0.75 14.61
CA TRP A 14 28.43 -1.92 14.54
C TRP A 14 28.01 -2.20 13.09
N THR A 15 28.26 -3.43 12.63
CA THR A 15 27.86 -3.92 11.31
C THR A 15 27.04 -5.18 11.46
N LEU A 16 26.28 -5.54 10.42
CA LEU A 16 25.54 -6.82 10.40
C LEU A 16 26.46 -8.02 10.57
N ASP A 17 27.72 -7.96 10.08
CA ASP A 17 28.70 -9.02 10.26
C ASP A 17 29.11 -9.19 11.72
N LYS A 18 29.42 -8.07 12.41
CA LYS A 18 29.71 -8.11 13.84
C LYS A 18 28.53 -8.65 14.65
N ALA A 19 27.29 -8.21 14.35
CA ALA A 19 26.11 -8.71 15.01
C ALA A 19 25.97 -10.24 14.81
N LEU A 20 26.19 -10.71 13.59
CA LEU A 20 26.15 -12.14 13.26
C LEU A 20 27.19 -12.94 14.05
N ASP A 21 28.41 -12.43 14.17
CA ASP A 21 29.50 -13.10 14.90
C ASP A 21 29.22 -13.15 16.41
N GLU A 22 28.66 -12.09 17.00
CA GLU A 22 28.29 -12.10 18.43
C GLU A 22 27.14 -13.08 18.71
N ILE A 23 26.15 -13.18 17.82
CA ILE A 23 25.05 -14.15 17.94
C ILE A 23 25.60 -15.58 17.84
N LYS A 24 26.50 -15.87 16.90
CA LYS A 24 27.14 -17.19 16.79
C LYS A 24 27.90 -17.58 18.06
N LYS A 25 28.62 -16.64 18.66
CA LYS A 25 29.29 -16.86 19.95
C LYS A 25 28.28 -17.16 21.07
N ALA A 26 27.16 -16.42 21.13
CA ALA A 26 26.12 -16.65 22.12
C ALA A 26 25.47 -18.04 21.94
N GLU A 27 25.23 -18.48 20.70
CA GLU A 27 24.65 -19.77 20.38
C GLU A 27 25.55 -20.95 20.80
N THR A 28 26.89 -20.79 20.70
CA THR A 28 27.83 -21.84 21.16
C THR A 28 27.77 -22.05 22.66
N THR A 29 27.34 -21.07 23.43
CA THR A 29 27.19 -21.19 24.90
C THR A 29 25.85 -21.74 25.32
N LYS A 30 24.77 -21.48 24.52
CA LYS A 30 23.44 -22.01 24.76
C LYS A 30 22.65 -22.02 23.45
N ALA A 31 22.52 -23.19 22.83
CA ALA A 31 21.66 -23.36 21.66
C ALA A 31 20.23 -22.88 21.97
N ASN A 32 19.78 -21.87 21.22
CA ASN A 32 18.48 -21.26 21.41
C ASN A 32 17.90 -20.86 20.04
N ASP A 33 16.69 -21.32 19.75
CA ASP A 33 16.00 -21.04 18.51
C ASP A 33 15.79 -19.53 18.29
N ALA A 34 15.68 -18.72 19.35
CA ALA A 34 15.61 -17.26 19.23
C ALA A 34 16.90 -16.64 18.67
N TYR A 35 18.07 -17.18 19.03
CA TYR A 35 19.33 -16.73 18.43
C TYR A 35 19.44 -17.16 16.96
N ARG A 36 19.00 -18.38 16.64
CA ARG A 36 18.93 -18.84 15.24
C ARG A 36 17.98 -18.01 14.40
N HIS A 37 16.84 -17.62 14.97
CA HIS A 37 15.89 -16.71 14.30
C HIS A 37 16.53 -15.35 14.01
N LEU A 38 17.14 -14.71 15.01
CA LEU A 38 17.85 -13.44 14.83
C LEU A 38 19.00 -13.56 13.80
N GLN A 39 19.71 -14.69 13.79
CA GLN A 39 20.74 -14.97 12.79
C GLN A 39 20.15 -15.02 11.37
N ALA A 40 19.02 -15.71 11.19
CA ALA A 40 18.32 -15.77 9.92
C ALA A 40 17.83 -14.40 9.44
N GLN A 41 17.31 -13.57 10.36
CA GLN A 41 16.93 -12.18 10.08
C GLN A 41 18.13 -11.33 9.62
N ILE A 42 19.31 -11.50 10.21
CA ILE A 42 20.52 -10.81 9.77
C ILE A 42 20.95 -11.29 8.38
N ILE A 43 20.87 -12.58 8.11
CA ILE A 43 21.15 -13.16 6.78
C ILE A 43 20.20 -12.57 5.74
N TYR A 44 18.92 -12.47 6.06
CA TYR A 44 17.92 -11.79 5.22
C TYR A 44 18.29 -10.32 4.95
N ALA A 45 18.65 -9.58 6.01
CA ALA A 45 19.04 -8.17 5.90
C ALA A 45 20.30 -7.95 5.06
N LYS A 46 21.17 -8.95 4.96
CA LYS A 46 22.35 -8.97 4.08
C LYS A 46 22.02 -9.28 2.62
N GLY A 47 20.77 -9.65 2.31
CA GLY A 47 20.30 -9.97 0.96
C GLY A 47 20.45 -11.44 0.57
N ASP A 48 20.89 -12.31 1.45
CA ASP A 48 20.97 -13.77 1.19
C ASP A 48 19.61 -14.43 1.50
N TYR A 49 18.62 -14.10 0.67
CA TYR A 49 17.23 -14.52 0.87
C TYR A 49 17.05 -16.05 0.79
N ALA A 50 17.86 -16.75 -0.02
CA ALA A 50 17.77 -18.20 -0.14
C ALA A 50 18.21 -18.89 1.16
N LYS A 51 19.33 -18.45 1.73
CA LYS A 51 19.82 -18.97 3.00
C LYS A 51 18.90 -18.59 4.16
N ALA A 52 18.42 -17.35 4.19
CA ALA A 52 17.46 -16.89 5.20
C ALA A 52 16.20 -17.76 5.20
N TYR A 53 15.62 -18.02 4.01
CA TYR A 53 14.46 -18.92 3.86
C TYR A 53 14.72 -20.31 4.46
N THR A 54 15.88 -20.91 4.14
CA THR A 54 16.24 -22.23 4.65
C THR A 54 16.34 -22.26 6.19
N GLU A 55 16.91 -21.21 6.78
CA GLU A 55 17.01 -21.09 8.25
C GLU A 55 15.64 -20.89 8.89
N PHE A 56 14.79 -20.02 8.33
CA PHE A 56 13.41 -19.85 8.80
C PHE A 56 12.61 -21.17 8.70
N GLU A 57 12.71 -21.86 7.56
CA GLU A 57 12.04 -23.16 7.37
C GLU A 57 12.53 -24.22 8.38
N ALA A 58 13.81 -24.25 8.71
CA ALA A 58 14.31 -25.14 9.73
C ALA A 58 13.71 -24.88 11.11
N LEU A 59 13.49 -23.59 11.45
CA LEU A 59 12.88 -23.19 12.71
C LEU A 59 11.40 -23.56 12.81
N THR A 60 10.65 -23.65 11.70
CA THR A 60 9.24 -24.09 11.74
C THR A 60 9.09 -25.54 12.21
N LYS A 61 10.16 -26.34 12.17
CA LYS A 61 10.19 -27.75 12.61
C LYS A 61 10.54 -27.92 14.10
N THR A 62 10.76 -26.81 14.79
CA THR A 62 11.07 -26.76 16.23
C THR A 62 9.87 -26.30 17.05
N LYS A 63 10.04 -26.18 18.37
CA LYS A 63 9.05 -25.54 19.26
C LYS A 63 8.93 -24.03 19.07
N PHE A 64 9.81 -23.43 18.28
CA PHE A 64 9.81 -22.01 17.95
C PHE A 64 8.90 -21.67 16.76
N ASN A 65 8.13 -22.64 16.25
CA ASN A 65 7.17 -22.41 15.17
C ASN A 65 6.15 -21.33 15.54
N ASN A 66 6.21 -20.19 14.87
CA ASN A 66 5.39 -19.00 15.15
C ASN A 66 5.00 -18.27 13.85
N PRO A 67 4.01 -17.36 13.89
CA PRO A 67 3.52 -16.63 12.71
C PRO A 67 4.59 -15.84 11.96
N GLU A 68 5.55 -15.24 12.68
CA GLU A 68 6.58 -14.37 12.11
C GLU A 68 7.48 -15.13 11.14
N LEU A 69 7.82 -16.38 11.42
CA LEU A 69 8.63 -17.21 10.52
C LEU A 69 8.00 -17.33 9.13
N TYR A 70 6.68 -17.52 9.06
CA TYR A 70 5.99 -17.66 7.77
C TYR A 70 5.89 -16.33 7.01
N LEU A 71 5.77 -15.20 7.71
CA LEU A 71 5.87 -13.88 7.09
C LEU A 71 7.27 -13.68 6.48
N GLU A 72 8.33 -13.98 7.24
CA GLU A 72 9.72 -13.84 6.80
C GLU A 72 10.07 -14.80 5.65
N MET A 73 9.53 -16.01 5.68
CA MET A 73 9.62 -16.96 4.57
C MET A 73 8.92 -16.40 3.32
N ALA A 74 7.72 -15.85 3.45
CA ALA A 74 7.00 -15.24 2.34
C ALA A 74 7.79 -14.07 1.73
N GLN A 75 8.34 -13.19 2.56
CA GLN A 75 9.18 -12.08 2.12
C GLN A 75 10.46 -12.56 1.42
N SER A 76 11.11 -13.60 1.95
CA SER A 76 12.27 -14.22 1.30
C SER A 76 11.91 -14.77 -0.07
N ARG A 77 10.76 -15.45 -0.20
CA ARG A 77 10.27 -16.00 -1.47
C ARG A 77 9.88 -14.92 -2.47
N GLN A 78 9.36 -13.78 -2.01
CA GLN A 78 9.10 -12.62 -2.88
C GLN A 78 10.40 -12.12 -3.55
N HIS A 79 11.48 -11.97 -2.78
CA HIS A 79 12.79 -11.57 -3.32
C HIS A 79 13.40 -12.62 -4.27
N LEU A 80 13.10 -13.88 -4.08
CA LEU A 80 13.58 -14.98 -4.92
C LEU A 80 12.72 -15.20 -6.18
N GLY A 81 11.65 -14.42 -6.38
CA GLY A 81 10.78 -14.54 -7.54
C GLY A 81 9.91 -15.80 -7.54
N ALA A 82 9.53 -16.31 -6.38
CA ALA A 82 8.59 -17.43 -6.28
C ALA A 82 7.22 -17.08 -6.87
N ASN A 83 6.42 -18.09 -7.20
CA ASN A 83 5.08 -17.86 -7.70
C ASN A 83 4.17 -17.25 -6.61
N ASP A 84 3.19 -16.48 -7.06
CA ASP A 84 2.33 -15.69 -6.17
C ASP A 84 1.48 -16.57 -5.23
N GLN A 85 1.11 -17.78 -5.65
CA GLN A 85 0.32 -18.69 -4.81
C GLN A 85 1.16 -19.25 -3.65
N GLU A 86 2.42 -19.62 -3.88
CA GLU A 86 3.32 -20.09 -2.82
C GLU A 86 3.51 -19.00 -1.74
N ILE A 87 3.69 -17.74 -2.18
CA ILE A 87 3.81 -16.60 -1.26
C ILE A 87 2.53 -16.41 -0.47
N LEU A 88 1.36 -16.48 -1.14
CA LEU A 88 0.06 -16.35 -0.50
C LEU A 88 -0.18 -17.45 0.53
N ASP A 89 0.22 -18.69 0.25
CA ASP A 89 0.06 -19.83 1.16
C ASP A 89 0.87 -19.63 2.45
N LEU A 90 2.10 -19.12 2.35
CA LEU A 90 2.93 -18.77 3.51
C LEU A 90 2.28 -17.65 4.34
N LEU A 91 1.74 -16.60 3.69
CA LEU A 91 1.05 -15.50 4.36
C LEU A 91 -0.26 -15.95 5.02
N ASN A 92 -1.00 -16.87 4.41
CA ASN A 92 -2.18 -17.49 5.03
C ASN A 92 -1.76 -18.27 6.28
N LYS A 93 -0.66 -19.01 6.20
CA LYS A 93 -0.15 -19.79 7.34
C LYS A 93 0.30 -18.88 8.50
N SER A 94 0.90 -17.72 8.21
CA SER A 94 1.27 -16.75 9.24
C SER A 94 0.04 -16.25 10.03
N ILE A 95 -1.07 -16.00 9.35
CA ILE A 95 -2.31 -15.54 9.99
C ILE A 95 -3.01 -16.68 10.74
N GLU A 96 -3.02 -17.91 10.17
CA GLU A 96 -3.62 -19.10 10.79
C GLU A 96 -2.97 -19.45 12.13
N LEU A 97 -1.66 -19.24 12.25
CA LEU A 97 -0.89 -19.52 13.46
C LEU A 97 -1.01 -18.42 14.53
N CYS A 98 -1.66 -17.30 14.24
CA CYS A 98 -1.96 -16.34 15.28
C CYS A 98 -3.01 -16.90 16.24
N ASP A 99 -2.64 -17.16 17.49
CA ASP A 99 -3.57 -17.62 18.55
C ASP A 99 -4.74 -16.65 18.77
N THR A 100 -4.46 -15.38 18.55
CA THR A 100 -5.44 -14.28 18.54
C THR A 100 -5.18 -13.43 17.30
N PRO A 101 -5.77 -13.78 16.13
CA PRO A 101 -5.50 -13.07 14.87
C PRO A 101 -5.95 -11.58 14.89
N TYR A 102 -6.66 -11.17 15.95
CA TYR A 102 -7.21 -9.83 16.11
C TYR A 102 -6.49 -9.00 17.18
N VAL A 103 -5.16 -9.07 17.23
CA VAL A 103 -4.32 -8.19 18.07
C VAL A 103 -3.42 -7.32 17.17
N SER A 104 -3.02 -6.15 17.69
CA SER A 104 -2.22 -5.17 16.93
C SER A 104 -0.90 -5.73 16.39
N THR A 105 -0.32 -6.73 17.03
CA THR A 105 0.89 -7.42 16.56
C THR A 105 0.67 -8.23 15.28
N SER A 106 -0.58 -8.57 14.95
CA SER A 106 -0.94 -9.29 13.72
C SER A 106 -1.09 -8.36 12.50
N ALA A 107 -1.11 -7.05 12.71
CA ALA A 107 -1.31 -6.07 11.64
C ALA A 107 -0.36 -6.26 10.43
N PRO A 108 0.96 -6.49 10.60
CA PRO A 108 1.87 -6.66 9.48
C PRO A 108 1.52 -7.85 8.57
N TYR A 109 0.94 -8.93 9.11
CA TYR A 109 0.56 -10.12 8.34
C TYR A 109 -0.56 -9.80 7.36
N PHE A 110 -1.59 -9.08 7.82
CA PHE A 110 -2.68 -8.63 6.96
C PHE A 110 -2.21 -7.63 5.91
N TYR A 111 -1.37 -6.66 6.28
CA TYR A 111 -0.83 -5.70 5.32
C TYR A 111 -0.06 -6.39 4.19
N THR A 112 0.86 -7.30 4.54
CA THR A 112 1.67 -8.00 3.55
C THR A 112 0.83 -8.95 2.68
N ARG A 113 -0.18 -9.63 3.28
CA ARG A 113 -1.10 -10.45 2.50
C ARG A 113 -1.98 -9.61 1.57
N GLY A 114 -2.44 -8.46 2.04
CA GLY A 114 -3.17 -7.49 1.21
C GLY A 114 -2.38 -7.08 -0.02
N GLN A 115 -1.09 -6.73 0.14
CA GLN A 115 -0.20 -6.40 -0.98
C GLN A 115 -0.04 -7.57 -1.96
N GLN A 116 0.12 -8.79 -1.47
CA GLN A 116 0.22 -9.97 -2.33
C GLN A 116 -1.09 -10.23 -3.10
N LEU A 117 -2.23 -10.12 -2.43
CA LEU A 117 -3.56 -10.26 -3.05
C LEU A 117 -3.81 -9.17 -4.10
N GLU A 118 -3.40 -7.92 -3.85
CA GLU A 118 -3.48 -6.84 -4.84
C GLU A 118 -2.64 -7.16 -6.09
N LYS A 119 -1.41 -7.64 -5.91
CA LYS A 119 -0.54 -8.08 -7.00
C LYS A 119 -1.18 -9.18 -7.84
N MET A 120 -1.93 -10.09 -7.21
CA MET A 120 -2.67 -11.17 -7.87
C MET A 120 -4.00 -10.72 -8.51
N GLY A 121 -4.38 -9.44 -8.35
CA GLY A 121 -5.67 -8.91 -8.84
C GLY A 121 -6.88 -9.25 -7.96
N GLU A 122 -6.66 -9.84 -6.79
CA GLU A 122 -7.69 -10.19 -5.81
C GLU A 122 -8.10 -8.97 -4.96
N TYR A 123 -8.42 -7.85 -5.62
CA TYR A 123 -8.58 -6.54 -5.00
C TYR A 123 -9.55 -6.50 -3.81
N ARG A 124 -10.68 -7.23 -3.89
CA ARG A 124 -11.67 -7.25 -2.80
C ARG A 124 -11.12 -7.89 -1.53
N LYS A 125 -10.32 -8.95 -1.69
CA LYS A 125 -9.66 -9.62 -0.54
C LYS A 125 -8.53 -8.75 0.01
N ALA A 126 -7.76 -8.11 -0.88
CA ALA A 126 -6.71 -7.17 -0.50
C ALA A 126 -7.26 -6.02 0.35
N VAL A 127 -8.35 -5.40 -0.09
CA VAL A 127 -9.03 -4.31 0.64
C VAL A 127 -9.54 -4.78 2.00
N GLN A 128 -10.06 -5.99 2.13
CA GLN A 128 -10.45 -6.58 3.42
C GLN A 128 -9.27 -6.64 4.38
N ASP A 129 -8.10 -7.07 3.89
CA ASP A 129 -6.87 -7.14 4.69
C ASP A 129 -6.38 -5.74 5.08
N TYR A 130 -6.48 -4.75 4.20
CA TYR A 130 -6.12 -3.37 4.50
C TYR A 130 -7.07 -2.73 5.54
N TYR A 131 -8.37 -3.05 5.53
CA TYR A 131 -9.29 -2.63 6.60
C TYR A 131 -8.93 -3.27 7.95
N THR A 132 -8.52 -4.54 7.94
CA THR A 132 -8.04 -5.21 9.15
C THR A 132 -6.75 -4.57 9.67
N TYR A 133 -5.84 -4.22 8.78
CA TYR A 133 -4.61 -3.49 9.12
C TYR A 133 -4.91 -2.12 9.73
N GLU A 134 -5.83 -1.34 9.14
CA GLU A 134 -6.29 -0.05 9.68
C GLU A 134 -6.89 -0.19 11.07
N TYR A 135 -7.78 -1.17 11.26
CA TYR A 135 -8.40 -1.44 12.56
C TYR A 135 -7.36 -1.63 13.67
N PHE A 136 -6.31 -2.41 13.42
CA PHE A 136 -5.23 -2.62 14.38
C PHE A 136 -4.37 -1.39 14.63
N ASN A 137 -4.24 -0.51 13.66
CA ASN A 137 -3.53 0.75 13.79
C ASN A 137 -4.39 1.87 14.40
N GLN A 138 -5.66 1.59 14.74
CA GLN A 138 -6.57 2.54 15.40
C GLN A 138 -6.68 3.88 14.64
N GLY A 139 -6.69 3.86 13.32
CA GLY A 139 -6.77 5.06 12.48
C GLY A 139 -5.52 5.96 12.51
N ARG A 140 -4.39 5.50 13.04
CA ARG A 140 -3.12 6.25 13.07
C ARG A 140 -2.33 6.12 11.76
N LEU A 141 -3.03 6.07 10.64
CA LEU A 141 -2.43 5.93 9.32
C LEU A 141 -2.43 7.28 8.61
N GLY A 142 -1.39 7.55 7.82
CA GLY A 142 -1.27 8.79 7.06
C GLY A 142 -2.05 8.77 5.75
N ALA A 143 -2.17 9.93 5.10
CA ALA A 143 -2.87 10.11 3.83
C ALA A 143 -2.43 9.12 2.75
N ALA A 144 -1.14 8.81 2.68
CA ALA A 144 -0.58 7.87 1.70
C ALA A 144 -1.18 6.45 1.80
N PHE A 145 -1.53 5.98 3.01
CA PHE A 145 -2.17 4.68 3.17
C PHE A 145 -3.59 4.68 2.59
N TYR A 146 -4.39 5.69 2.90
CA TYR A 146 -5.76 5.80 2.39
C TYR A 146 -5.77 5.96 0.86
N TYR A 147 -4.84 6.73 0.31
CA TYR A 147 -4.66 6.84 -1.14
C TYR A 147 -4.25 5.49 -1.77
N MET A 148 -3.33 4.75 -1.17
CA MET A 148 -2.94 3.42 -1.63
C MET A 148 -4.13 2.45 -1.63
N ARG A 149 -4.96 2.46 -0.56
CA ARG A 149 -6.15 1.60 -0.49
C ARG A 149 -7.22 2.04 -1.47
N GLU A 150 -7.43 3.33 -1.65
CA GLU A 150 -8.31 3.89 -2.68
C GLU A 150 -7.96 3.35 -4.07
N GLN A 151 -6.67 3.36 -4.46
CA GLN A 151 -6.23 2.82 -5.74
C GLN A 151 -6.58 1.32 -5.90
N CYS A 152 -6.46 0.54 -4.84
CA CYS A 152 -6.85 -0.87 -4.82
C CYS A 152 -8.38 -1.01 -4.96
N GLU A 153 -9.16 -0.15 -4.28
CA GLU A 153 -10.62 -0.12 -4.34
C GLU A 153 -11.13 0.27 -5.73
N VAL A 154 -10.47 1.23 -6.39
CA VAL A 154 -10.75 1.62 -7.78
C VAL A 154 -10.55 0.44 -8.73
N LYS A 155 -9.43 -0.28 -8.61
CA LYS A 155 -9.18 -1.50 -9.40
C LYS A 155 -10.25 -2.57 -9.14
N GLY A 156 -10.71 -2.68 -7.89
CA GLY A 156 -11.78 -3.59 -7.47
C GLY A 156 -13.20 -3.11 -7.79
N ARG A 157 -13.37 -1.92 -8.39
CA ARG A 157 -14.65 -1.25 -8.69
C ARG A 157 -15.51 -0.97 -7.46
N MET A 158 -14.88 -0.69 -6.34
CA MET A 158 -15.50 -0.36 -5.06
C MET A 158 -15.60 1.17 -4.89
N TRP A 159 -16.32 1.84 -5.81
CA TRP A 159 -16.28 3.30 -6.00
C TRP A 159 -16.67 4.10 -4.76
N GLN A 160 -17.58 3.59 -3.93
CA GLN A 160 -18.04 4.30 -2.73
C GLN A 160 -16.98 4.25 -1.62
N GLN A 161 -16.34 3.11 -1.44
CA GLN A 161 -15.24 2.94 -0.50
C GLN A 161 -14.06 3.81 -0.93
N ALA A 162 -13.68 3.74 -2.22
CA ALA A 162 -12.64 4.58 -2.79
C ALA A 162 -12.89 6.08 -2.53
N LEU A 163 -14.13 6.53 -2.71
CA LEU A 163 -14.49 7.92 -2.39
C LEU A 163 -14.31 8.25 -0.90
N GLN A 164 -14.64 7.34 0.00
CA GLN A 164 -14.43 7.56 1.44
C GLN A 164 -12.95 7.69 1.76
N ASP A 165 -12.12 6.81 1.23
CA ASP A 165 -10.69 6.80 1.49
C ASP A 165 -9.98 8.04 0.93
N ILE A 166 -10.29 8.45 -0.29
CA ILE A 166 -9.68 9.65 -0.86
C ILE A 166 -10.10 10.93 -0.12
N LEU A 167 -11.32 10.97 0.42
CA LEU A 167 -11.76 12.08 1.27
C LEU A 167 -11.01 12.10 2.60
N ILE A 168 -10.72 10.95 3.20
CA ILE A 168 -9.88 10.85 4.41
C ILE A 168 -8.45 11.32 4.08
N ALA A 169 -7.88 10.87 2.96
CA ALA A 169 -6.55 11.32 2.53
C ALA A 169 -6.49 12.84 2.35
N SER A 170 -7.51 13.44 1.73
CA SER A 170 -7.63 14.89 1.56
C SER A 170 -7.76 15.66 2.88
N GLN A 171 -8.40 15.06 3.90
CA GLN A 171 -8.47 15.68 5.24
C GLN A 171 -7.14 15.61 5.98
N LEU A 172 -6.39 14.52 5.81
CA LEU A 172 -5.09 14.32 6.44
C LEU A 172 -3.98 15.15 5.80
N ASP A 173 -4.05 15.40 4.50
CA ASP A 173 -3.17 16.30 3.77
C ASP A 173 -3.97 17.22 2.85
N PRO A 174 -4.48 18.34 3.37
CA PRO A 174 -5.38 19.24 2.64
C PRO A 174 -4.69 20.12 1.58
N LYS A 175 -3.36 20.02 1.44
CA LYS A 175 -2.61 20.80 0.45
C LYS A 175 -2.30 20.01 -0.82
N GLU A 176 -2.52 18.71 -0.80
CA GLU A 176 -2.26 17.84 -1.95
C GLU A 176 -3.42 17.89 -2.95
N ALA A 177 -3.19 18.48 -4.14
CA ALA A 177 -4.20 18.65 -5.17
C ALA A 177 -4.66 17.33 -5.82
N LEU A 178 -3.86 16.28 -5.71
CA LEU A 178 -4.19 14.96 -6.23
C LEU A 178 -5.47 14.40 -5.61
N TYR A 179 -5.65 14.53 -4.31
CA TYR A 179 -6.79 13.92 -3.61
C TYR A 179 -8.15 14.51 -4.04
N PRO A 180 -8.35 15.84 -4.09
CA PRO A 180 -9.60 16.36 -4.62
C PRO A 180 -9.78 16.11 -6.12
N THR A 181 -8.71 15.91 -6.90
CA THR A 181 -8.79 15.48 -8.31
C THR A 181 -9.38 14.07 -8.40
N GLU A 182 -8.82 13.11 -7.67
CA GLU A 182 -9.33 11.72 -7.63
C GLU A 182 -10.75 11.66 -7.08
N ALA A 183 -11.05 12.43 -6.02
CA ALA A 183 -12.41 12.54 -5.50
C ALA A 183 -13.39 13.02 -6.58
N GLY A 184 -13.03 14.03 -7.37
CA GLY A 184 -13.83 14.53 -8.48
C GLY A 184 -14.11 13.46 -9.54
N SER A 185 -13.11 12.66 -9.90
CA SER A 185 -13.23 11.53 -10.82
C SER A 185 -14.22 10.46 -10.30
N LEU A 186 -14.10 10.09 -9.03
CA LEU A 186 -15.00 9.13 -8.38
C LEU A 186 -16.43 9.67 -8.25
N LEU A 187 -16.59 10.95 -7.94
CA LEU A 187 -17.89 11.60 -7.87
C LEU A 187 -18.61 11.61 -9.21
N LEU A 188 -17.90 11.83 -10.33
CA LEU A 188 -18.47 11.66 -11.66
C LEU A 188 -18.93 10.23 -11.92
N ARG A 189 -18.11 9.24 -11.58
CA ARG A 189 -18.50 7.81 -11.72
C ARG A 189 -19.75 7.46 -10.89
N LEU A 190 -19.93 8.13 -9.75
CA LEU A 190 -21.10 7.97 -8.87
C LEU A 190 -22.27 8.86 -9.25
N ASN A 191 -22.19 9.57 -10.38
CA ASN A 191 -23.20 10.52 -10.87
C ASN A 191 -23.52 11.66 -9.87
N LYS A 192 -22.52 12.08 -9.06
CA LYS A 192 -22.62 13.19 -8.11
C LYS A 192 -22.01 14.44 -8.70
N VAL A 193 -22.64 14.97 -9.75
CA VAL A 193 -22.08 15.98 -10.65
C VAL A 193 -21.71 17.29 -9.91
N ASP A 194 -22.59 17.82 -9.06
CA ASP A 194 -22.31 19.09 -8.35
C ASP A 194 -21.13 18.96 -7.36
N ALA A 195 -21.02 17.81 -6.70
CA ALA A 195 -19.90 17.53 -5.83
C ALA A 195 -18.59 17.36 -6.62
N ALA A 196 -18.65 16.78 -7.83
CA ALA A 196 -17.49 16.67 -8.72
C ALA A 196 -16.98 18.04 -9.19
N ILE A 197 -17.89 18.98 -9.49
CA ILE A 197 -17.53 20.37 -9.80
C ILE A 197 -16.76 20.99 -8.62
N SER A 198 -17.30 20.86 -7.41
CA SER A 198 -16.67 21.43 -6.20
C SER A 198 -15.29 20.84 -5.94
N ALA A 199 -15.14 19.52 -6.06
CA ALA A 199 -13.87 18.83 -5.86
C ALA A 199 -12.82 19.25 -6.91
N ALA A 200 -13.20 19.31 -8.18
CA ALA A 200 -12.31 19.75 -9.25
C ALA A 200 -11.89 21.24 -9.10
N GLN A 201 -12.80 22.10 -8.66
CA GLN A 201 -12.47 23.50 -8.37
C GLN A 201 -11.48 23.61 -7.20
N GLN A 202 -11.64 22.82 -6.15
CA GLN A 202 -10.69 22.74 -5.04
C GLN A 202 -9.30 22.28 -5.53
N ALA A 203 -9.23 21.25 -6.38
CA ALA A 203 -7.98 20.79 -6.96
C ALA A 203 -7.27 21.91 -7.75
N ILE A 204 -8.00 22.63 -8.60
CA ILE A 204 -7.47 23.75 -9.39
C ILE A 204 -7.00 24.91 -8.50
N GLN A 205 -7.67 25.17 -7.38
CA GLN A 205 -7.23 26.18 -6.39
C GLN A 205 -5.92 25.81 -5.71
N LEU A 206 -5.70 24.52 -5.48
CA LEU A 206 -4.45 24.01 -4.89
C LEU A 206 -3.32 23.96 -5.92
N ASP A 207 -3.62 23.53 -7.14
CA ASP A 207 -2.66 23.50 -8.25
C ASP A 207 -3.35 23.76 -9.59
N ALA A 208 -3.20 24.98 -10.10
CA ALA A 208 -3.78 25.42 -11.38
C ALA A 208 -3.11 24.77 -12.62
N SER A 209 -2.08 23.96 -12.44
CA SER A 209 -1.41 23.24 -13.53
C SER A 209 -1.92 21.81 -13.73
N GLN A 210 -2.88 21.35 -12.94
CA GLN A 210 -3.44 19.99 -12.94
C GLN A 210 -4.37 19.76 -14.14
N PRO A 211 -3.95 19.04 -15.21
CA PRO A 211 -4.77 18.86 -16.40
C PRO A 211 -6.02 18.01 -16.15
N ASP A 212 -5.92 17.01 -15.25
CA ASP A 212 -7.03 16.12 -14.92
C ASP A 212 -8.15 16.84 -14.17
N ALA A 213 -7.81 17.79 -13.29
CA ALA A 213 -8.80 18.58 -12.58
C ALA A 213 -9.64 19.45 -13.54
N TYR A 214 -9.03 20.06 -14.55
CA TYR A 214 -9.77 20.79 -15.60
C TYR A 214 -10.63 19.86 -16.46
N LEU A 215 -10.15 18.65 -16.77
CA LEU A 215 -10.94 17.67 -17.50
C LEU A 215 -12.19 17.26 -16.71
N ILE A 216 -12.01 16.93 -15.44
CA ILE A 216 -13.10 16.54 -14.54
C ILE A 216 -14.12 17.68 -14.40
N LEU A 217 -13.63 18.90 -14.16
CA LEU A 217 -14.50 20.10 -14.07
C LEU A 217 -15.31 20.28 -15.36
N GLY A 218 -14.64 20.18 -16.50
CA GLY A 218 -15.29 20.37 -17.80
C GLY A 218 -16.33 19.29 -18.11
N ILE A 219 -16.04 18.02 -17.81
CA ILE A 219 -17.00 16.93 -17.95
C ILE A 219 -18.22 17.16 -17.05
N ALA A 220 -17.99 17.46 -15.77
CA ALA A 220 -19.05 17.70 -14.80
C ALA A 220 -19.95 18.87 -15.21
N GLN A 221 -19.38 19.96 -15.71
CA GLN A 221 -20.11 21.12 -16.20
C GLN A 221 -20.94 20.78 -17.45
N CYS A 222 -20.41 20.03 -18.39
CA CYS A 222 -21.19 19.57 -19.55
C CYS A 222 -22.40 18.74 -19.11
N GLU A 223 -22.25 17.89 -18.12
CA GLU A 223 -23.32 17.04 -17.58
C GLU A 223 -24.32 17.84 -16.72
N SER A 224 -23.91 18.96 -16.13
CA SER A 224 -24.79 19.87 -15.38
C SER A 224 -25.46 20.96 -16.24
N LYS A 225 -25.48 20.82 -17.56
CA LYS A 225 -26.03 21.77 -18.53
C LYS A 225 -25.25 23.10 -18.66
N GLN A 226 -24.02 23.16 -18.18
CA GLN A 226 -23.10 24.29 -18.33
C GLN A 226 -22.12 24.03 -19.48
N LYS A 227 -22.66 23.64 -20.65
CA LYS A 227 -21.89 23.08 -21.76
C LYS A 227 -20.76 24.00 -22.26
N GLU A 228 -21.03 25.29 -22.42
CA GLU A 228 -20.03 26.23 -22.95
C GLU A 228 -18.81 26.33 -22.01
N GLU A 229 -19.05 26.43 -20.70
CA GLU A 229 -18.01 26.53 -19.70
C GLU A 229 -17.27 25.17 -19.58
N GLY A 230 -18.01 24.07 -19.64
CA GLY A 230 -17.44 22.74 -19.68
C GLY A 230 -16.47 22.54 -20.83
N LEU A 231 -16.84 22.91 -22.05
CA LEU A 231 -15.97 22.81 -23.22
C LEU A 231 -14.70 23.68 -23.10
N LYS A 232 -14.78 24.88 -22.49
CA LYS A 232 -13.58 25.70 -22.21
C LYS A 232 -12.63 24.98 -21.25
N ASN A 233 -13.15 24.37 -20.20
CA ASN A 233 -12.32 23.65 -19.24
C ASN A 233 -11.71 22.37 -19.85
N ILE A 234 -12.45 21.63 -20.68
CA ILE A 234 -11.86 20.49 -21.42
C ILE A 234 -10.77 20.97 -22.39
N GLN A 235 -10.98 22.11 -23.05
CA GLN A 235 -9.94 22.71 -23.91
C GLN A 235 -8.71 23.11 -23.08
N LYS A 236 -8.91 23.67 -21.88
CA LYS A 236 -7.82 23.99 -20.96
C LYS A 236 -7.04 22.74 -20.51
N ALA A 237 -7.75 21.65 -20.20
CA ALA A 237 -7.13 20.36 -19.91
C ALA A 237 -6.23 19.88 -21.05
N LYS A 238 -6.69 20.02 -22.31
CA LYS A 238 -5.90 19.69 -23.50
C LYS A 238 -4.62 20.53 -23.59
N GLU A 239 -4.75 21.85 -23.39
CA GLU A 239 -3.60 22.77 -23.41
C GLU A 239 -2.56 22.44 -22.34
N LEU A 240 -3.00 21.92 -21.19
CA LEU A 240 -2.14 21.44 -20.11
C LEU A 240 -1.61 20.00 -20.34
N GLY A 241 -1.97 19.38 -21.46
CA GLY A 241 -1.42 18.09 -21.86
C GLY A 241 -2.25 16.86 -21.50
N ASN A 242 -3.53 17.03 -21.10
CA ASN A 242 -4.39 15.87 -20.88
C ASN A 242 -4.69 15.12 -22.19
N THR A 243 -4.33 13.85 -22.24
CA THR A 243 -4.43 13.03 -23.46
C THR A 243 -5.85 12.57 -23.79
N GLN A 244 -6.78 12.64 -22.85
CA GLN A 244 -8.18 12.24 -23.03
C GLN A 244 -9.09 13.42 -23.46
N ALA A 245 -8.61 14.66 -23.32
CA ALA A 245 -9.41 15.86 -23.56
C ALA A 245 -10.05 15.91 -24.97
N ASP A 246 -9.33 15.48 -26.01
CA ASP A 246 -9.86 15.45 -27.36
C ASP A 246 -11.08 14.52 -27.51
N THR A 247 -11.09 13.40 -26.83
CA THR A 247 -12.23 12.47 -26.82
C THR A 247 -13.48 13.13 -26.24
N PHE A 248 -13.32 13.86 -25.14
CA PHE A 248 -14.43 14.54 -24.49
C PHE A 248 -14.89 15.80 -25.25
N LEU A 249 -13.97 16.53 -25.88
CA LEU A 249 -14.33 17.62 -26.80
C LEU A 249 -15.20 17.12 -27.96
N GLN A 250 -14.91 15.94 -28.50
CA GLN A 250 -15.74 15.34 -29.55
C GLN A 250 -17.10 14.87 -29.03
N LYS A 251 -17.14 14.30 -27.81
CA LYS A 251 -18.37 13.81 -27.19
C LYS A 251 -19.37 14.91 -26.90
N TYR A 252 -18.90 16.09 -26.50
CA TYR A 252 -19.77 17.18 -26.03
C TYR A 252 -19.96 18.29 -27.07
N LYS A 253 -19.30 18.27 -28.24
CA LYS A 253 -19.61 19.17 -29.37
C LYS A 253 -20.99 18.88 -29.92
#